data_08ccf5e49d1aaa51d905f5ae151b10c8
#
_entry.id   08ccf5e49d1aaa51d905f5ae151b10c8
#
_cell.length_a   1.000
_cell.length_b   1.000
_cell.length_c   1.000
_cell.angle_alpha   90.00
_cell.angle_beta   90.00
_cell.angle_gamma   90.00
#
_symmetry.space_group_name_H-M   'P 1'
#
loop_
_entity.id
_entity.type
_entity.pdbx_description
1 polymer ?
#
loop_
_entity_poly.entity_id
_entity_poly.type
_entity_poly.pdbx_seq_one_letter_code
_entity_poly.pdbx_strand_id
1 'polypeptide(L)'
;PLEKEAFDYFLHNAGSPNDVIDGGIIVFAAGNEYAAMAGYPGAYPDYISVAALAADGTPSCYSNYAMGVSIAAPGGDSDYHQSSKGKIYSTLPPSANEDGGENSHYGYMEGTSQACPHISGVAALGLSYAAELHRHFRADEFRKMILESVNPVEPYFKETKVYWYTNASFGQIAAGQMEPAAYAGNMGTGLIDAYKLLKAVEGGGVEMTVPNMYVAVEATSKINYSRYFKNGENMTFTCTVDDNSIATLTTENNITFTLKGLKVGSTKATVKASDGTKQDFFITVRK
;
A
#
# COMPACT_ATOMS: atom_id res chain seq x y z
N PRO A 1 -1.44 -22.71 -9.26
CA PRO A 1 0.01 -22.66 -9.46
C PRO A 1 0.43 -21.41 -10.24
N LEU A 2 -0.08 -21.20 -11.47
CA LEU A 2 0.31 -20.07 -12.34
C LEU A 2 -0.04 -18.70 -11.75
N GLU A 3 -1.21 -18.57 -11.12
CA GLU A 3 -1.64 -17.35 -10.45
C GLU A 3 -0.69 -16.97 -9.31
N LYS A 4 -0.33 -17.95 -8.44
CA LYS A 4 0.62 -17.72 -7.37
C LYS A 4 1.99 -17.30 -7.89
N GLU A 5 2.47 -17.91 -8.96
CA GLU A 5 3.74 -17.54 -9.60
C GLU A 5 3.74 -16.09 -10.10
N ALA A 6 2.61 -15.63 -10.67
CA ALA A 6 2.47 -14.25 -11.11
C ALA A 6 2.48 -13.25 -9.93
N PHE A 7 1.81 -13.58 -8.84
CA PHE A 7 1.83 -12.76 -7.62
C PHE A 7 3.20 -12.75 -6.96
N ASP A 8 3.87 -13.91 -6.86
CA ASP A 8 5.22 -14.01 -6.31
C ASP A 8 6.22 -13.22 -7.18
N TYR A 9 6.05 -13.26 -8.50
CA TYR A 9 6.84 -12.43 -9.41
C TYR A 9 6.67 -10.93 -9.11
N PHE A 10 5.43 -10.46 -8.92
CA PHE A 10 5.15 -9.08 -8.54
C PHE A 10 5.76 -8.72 -7.18
N LEU A 11 5.59 -9.57 -6.16
CA LEU A 11 6.16 -9.34 -4.82
C LEU A 11 7.67 -9.07 -4.86
N HIS A 12 8.40 -9.81 -5.71
CA HIS A 12 9.87 -9.79 -5.72
C HIS A 12 10.46 -8.85 -6.79
N ASN A 13 9.68 -8.44 -7.80
CA ASN A 13 10.20 -7.70 -8.94
C ASN A 13 9.52 -6.37 -9.21
N ALA A 14 8.46 -6.02 -8.47
CA ALA A 14 7.88 -4.69 -8.53
C ALA A 14 8.79 -3.68 -7.81
N GLY A 15 8.66 -2.41 -8.14
CA GLY A 15 9.53 -1.38 -7.59
C GLY A 15 10.99 -1.56 -8.02
N SER A 16 11.91 -1.02 -7.26
CA SER A 16 13.35 -1.17 -7.49
C SER A 16 14.15 -0.76 -6.26
N PRO A 17 15.40 -1.25 -6.10
CA PRO A 17 16.31 -0.78 -5.04
C PRO A 17 16.59 0.73 -5.09
N ASN A 18 16.27 1.35 -6.21
CA ASN A 18 16.49 2.78 -6.48
C ASN A 18 15.21 3.62 -6.38
N ASP A 19 14.13 3.02 -5.91
CA ASP A 19 12.85 3.68 -5.73
C ASP A 19 12.43 3.66 -4.25
N VAL A 20 11.23 4.12 -3.95
CA VAL A 20 10.69 4.17 -2.58
C VAL A 20 10.53 2.79 -1.97
N ILE A 21 10.23 1.79 -2.79
CA ILE A 21 10.07 0.41 -2.37
C ILE A 21 10.74 -0.56 -3.35
N ASP A 22 11.38 -1.59 -2.80
CA ASP A 22 11.94 -2.72 -3.52
C ASP A 22 11.06 -3.96 -3.27
N GLY A 23 10.35 -4.38 -4.29
CA GLY A 23 9.30 -5.40 -4.25
C GLY A 23 7.89 -4.82 -4.24
N GLY A 24 6.87 -5.68 -4.23
CA GLY A 24 5.46 -5.32 -4.26
C GLY A 24 4.72 -5.60 -2.95
N ILE A 25 3.60 -4.94 -2.74
CA ILE A 25 2.64 -5.23 -1.67
C ILE A 25 1.36 -5.74 -2.30
N ILE A 26 0.90 -6.91 -1.87
CA ILE A 26 -0.34 -7.52 -2.35
C ILE A 26 -1.34 -7.58 -1.21
N VAL A 27 -2.54 -7.07 -1.47
CA VAL A 27 -3.62 -6.98 -0.49
C VAL A 27 -4.86 -7.65 -1.05
N PHE A 28 -5.47 -8.53 -0.26
CA PHE A 28 -6.70 -9.26 -0.59
C PHE A 28 -7.78 -9.05 0.46
N ALA A 29 -9.02 -9.09 0.03
CA ALA A 29 -10.16 -9.25 0.93
C ALA A 29 -10.15 -10.66 1.54
N ALA A 30 -10.48 -10.78 2.83
CA ALA A 30 -10.48 -12.08 3.52
C ALA A 30 -11.63 -13.00 3.08
N GLY A 31 -12.72 -12.44 2.54
CA GLY A 31 -13.96 -13.14 2.17
C GLY A 31 -15.13 -12.77 3.07
N ASN A 32 -16.34 -13.09 2.60
CA ASN A 32 -17.60 -12.67 3.21
C ASN A 32 -18.52 -13.86 3.55
N GLU A 33 -17.94 -15.01 3.87
CA GLU A 33 -18.63 -16.27 4.10
C GLU A 33 -18.81 -16.59 5.58
N TYR A 34 -18.41 -15.68 6.50
CA TYR A 34 -18.40 -15.93 7.93
C TYR A 34 -17.56 -17.16 8.28
N ALA A 35 -16.46 -17.38 7.59
CA ALA A 35 -15.61 -18.53 7.74
C ALA A 35 -14.41 -18.23 8.67
N ALA A 36 -14.00 -19.25 9.47
CA ALA A 36 -12.84 -19.16 10.35
C ALA A 36 -11.50 -19.27 9.59
N MET A 37 -11.47 -18.80 8.35
CA MET A 37 -10.27 -18.71 7.52
C MET A 37 -10.47 -17.68 6.41
N ALA A 38 -9.38 -17.03 6.02
CA ALA A 38 -9.37 -16.18 4.82
C ALA A 38 -9.49 -17.04 3.54
N GLY A 39 -10.11 -16.48 2.50
CA GLY A 39 -10.14 -17.08 1.17
C GLY A 39 -8.78 -17.03 0.48
N TYR A 40 -8.49 -18.06 -0.34
CA TYR A 40 -7.34 -18.03 -1.23
C TYR A 40 -7.64 -17.13 -2.46
N PRO A 41 -6.62 -16.41 -3.00
CA PRO A 41 -5.20 -16.46 -2.64
C PRO A 41 -4.80 -15.61 -1.42
N GLY A 42 -5.71 -14.82 -0.83
CA GLY A 42 -5.44 -13.92 0.30
C GLY A 42 -4.85 -14.60 1.54
N ALA A 43 -5.18 -15.87 1.75
CA ALA A 43 -4.69 -16.69 2.88
C ALA A 43 -3.19 -17.08 2.78
N TYR A 44 -2.50 -16.79 1.67
CA TYR A 44 -1.05 -17.01 1.61
C TYR A 44 -0.31 -16.05 2.54
N PRO A 45 0.71 -16.53 3.29
CA PRO A 45 1.38 -15.73 4.34
C PRO A 45 2.09 -14.47 3.81
N ASP A 46 2.48 -14.48 2.54
CA ASP A 46 3.22 -13.37 1.91
C ASP A 46 2.31 -12.21 1.51
N TYR A 47 0.99 -12.41 1.50
CA TYR A 47 0.00 -11.39 1.14
C TYR A 47 -0.64 -10.81 2.40
N ILE A 48 -1.35 -9.71 2.25
CA ILE A 48 -2.12 -9.09 3.32
C ILE A 48 -3.60 -9.43 3.10
N SER A 49 -4.19 -10.24 3.98
CA SER A 49 -5.62 -10.55 3.97
C SER A 49 -6.37 -9.68 4.96
N VAL A 50 -7.42 -9.00 4.51
CA VAL A 50 -8.09 -7.95 5.25
C VAL A 50 -9.50 -8.37 5.68
N ALA A 51 -9.73 -8.45 6.98
CA ALA A 51 -11.06 -8.62 7.58
C ALA A 51 -11.83 -7.29 7.68
N ALA A 52 -13.14 -7.38 7.74
CA ALA A 52 -14.04 -6.22 7.81
C ALA A 52 -14.50 -5.92 9.24
N LEU A 53 -14.46 -4.65 9.63
CA LEU A 53 -15.03 -4.12 10.86
C LEU A 53 -16.22 -3.20 10.55
N ALA A 54 -17.21 -3.24 11.42
CA ALA A 54 -18.34 -2.33 11.45
C ALA A 54 -17.95 -0.96 12.04
N ALA A 55 -18.82 0.02 11.94
CA ALA A 55 -18.61 1.38 12.42
C ALA A 55 -18.42 1.49 13.96
N ASP A 56 -18.87 0.51 14.70
CA ASP A 56 -18.70 0.39 16.16
C ASP A 56 -17.37 -0.30 16.56
N GLY A 57 -16.52 -0.66 15.60
CA GLY A 57 -15.23 -1.32 15.82
C GLY A 57 -15.32 -2.82 16.06
N THR A 58 -16.52 -3.40 15.98
CA THR A 58 -16.73 -4.85 16.10
C THR A 58 -16.62 -5.55 14.74
N PRO A 59 -16.41 -6.88 14.67
CA PRO A 59 -16.41 -7.59 13.41
C PRO A 59 -17.72 -7.40 12.65
N SER A 60 -17.64 -7.26 11.33
CA SER A 60 -18.83 -7.31 10.47
C SER A 60 -19.38 -8.74 10.39
N CYS A 61 -20.70 -8.90 10.36
CA CYS A 61 -21.36 -10.20 10.46
C CYS A 61 -20.95 -11.22 9.38
N TYR A 62 -20.55 -10.74 8.24
CA TYR A 62 -20.15 -11.55 7.08
C TYR A 62 -18.64 -11.84 7.03
N SER A 63 -17.81 -11.10 7.80
CA SER A 63 -16.36 -11.15 7.62
C SER A 63 -15.78 -12.51 7.92
N ASN A 64 -14.91 -13.01 7.04
CA ASN A 64 -14.02 -14.09 7.38
C ASN A 64 -13.00 -13.64 8.44
N TYR A 65 -12.55 -14.55 9.28
CA TYR A 65 -11.73 -14.30 10.46
C TYR A 65 -10.73 -15.45 10.72
N ALA A 66 -9.90 -15.34 11.74
CA ALA A 66 -8.93 -16.35 12.18
C ALA A 66 -7.84 -16.68 11.14
N MET A 67 -7.75 -17.93 10.69
CA MET A 67 -6.60 -18.42 9.92
C MET A 67 -6.42 -17.66 8.60
N GLY A 68 -5.22 -17.17 8.36
CA GLY A 68 -4.86 -16.43 7.13
C GLY A 68 -5.29 -14.97 7.10
N VAL A 69 -6.08 -14.50 8.09
CA VAL A 69 -6.39 -13.07 8.22
C VAL A 69 -5.19 -12.32 8.80
N SER A 70 -4.75 -11.25 8.13
CA SER A 70 -3.55 -10.51 8.52
C SER A 70 -3.85 -9.25 9.32
N ILE A 71 -4.93 -8.53 8.98
CA ILE A 71 -5.26 -7.21 9.51
C ILE A 71 -6.75 -6.94 9.31
N ALA A 72 -7.30 -5.96 10.01
CA ALA A 72 -8.67 -5.52 9.86
C ALA A 72 -8.75 -4.05 9.43
N ALA A 73 -9.83 -3.71 8.69
CA ALA A 73 -10.14 -2.35 8.26
C ALA A 73 -11.65 -2.13 8.20
N PRO A 74 -12.14 -0.88 8.09
CA PRO A 74 -13.57 -0.59 7.96
C PRO A 74 -14.15 -1.24 6.71
N GLY A 75 -15.15 -2.11 6.88
CA GLY A 75 -15.87 -2.80 5.79
C GLY A 75 -17.38 -2.55 5.81
N GLY A 76 -17.90 -2.06 6.95
CA GLY A 76 -19.32 -1.78 7.16
C GLY A 76 -20.10 -2.99 7.67
N ASP A 77 -21.28 -2.73 8.24
CA ASP A 77 -22.25 -3.75 8.68
C ASP A 77 -23.65 -3.10 8.72
N SER A 78 -24.31 -3.04 7.57
CA SER A 78 -25.63 -2.41 7.47
C SER A 78 -26.72 -3.25 8.09
N ASP A 79 -26.54 -4.55 8.19
CA ASP A 79 -27.51 -5.46 8.81
C ASP A 79 -27.66 -5.18 10.31
N TYR A 80 -26.55 -4.87 11.00
CA TYR A 80 -26.59 -4.45 12.39
C TYR A 80 -27.15 -3.05 12.57
N HIS A 81 -26.63 -2.10 11.80
CA HIS A 81 -26.99 -0.69 11.92
C HIS A 81 -28.34 -0.34 11.28
N GLN A 82 -28.99 -1.25 10.56
CA GLN A 82 -30.27 -1.07 9.87
C GLN A 82 -30.30 0.20 8.99
N SER A 83 -29.16 0.53 8.37
CA SER A 83 -28.97 1.76 7.61
C SER A 83 -27.86 1.62 6.58
N SER A 84 -28.06 2.18 5.38
CA SER A 84 -26.99 2.32 4.38
C SER A 84 -25.78 3.10 4.91
N LYS A 85 -25.96 3.98 5.89
CA LYS A 85 -24.87 4.69 6.57
C LYS A 85 -23.96 3.78 7.42
N GLY A 86 -24.35 2.54 7.68
CA GLY A 86 -23.50 1.52 8.26
C GLY A 86 -22.49 0.93 7.29
N LYS A 87 -22.61 1.24 5.97
CA LYS A 87 -21.71 0.82 4.88
C LYS A 87 -20.60 1.84 4.64
N ILE A 88 -19.69 1.49 3.74
CA ILE A 88 -18.61 2.36 3.27
C ILE A 88 -19.13 3.21 2.11
N TYR A 89 -19.02 4.53 2.25
CA TYR A 89 -19.38 5.49 1.21
C TYR A 89 -18.17 5.78 0.31
N SER A 90 -18.32 5.53 -0.99
CA SER A 90 -17.23 5.74 -1.96
C SER A 90 -17.78 5.99 -3.36
N THR A 91 -16.88 6.16 -4.32
CA THR A 91 -17.21 6.32 -5.73
C THR A 91 -17.79 5.04 -6.32
N LEU A 92 -18.88 5.16 -7.05
CA LEU A 92 -19.50 4.07 -7.80
C LEU A 92 -19.88 4.56 -9.20
N PRO A 93 -19.85 3.68 -10.21
CA PRO A 93 -20.45 4.00 -11.49
C PRO A 93 -21.97 4.15 -11.31
N PRO A 94 -22.65 5.08 -12.01
CA PRO A 94 -24.10 5.31 -11.85
C PRO A 94 -24.94 4.04 -12.02
N SER A 95 -24.49 3.13 -12.88
CA SER A 95 -25.17 1.84 -13.15
C SER A 95 -25.14 0.85 -11.98
N ALA A 96 -24.25 1.06 -10.99
CA ALA A 96 -24.10 0.20 -9.81
C ALA A 96 -24.62 0.87 -8.52
N ASN A 97 -25.22 2.05 -8.63
CA ASN A 97 -25.65 2.85 -7.49
C ASN A 97 -27.15 2.74 -7.27
N GLU A 98 -27.56 1.75 -6.49
CA GLU A 98 -28.97 1.52 -6.15
C GLU A 98 -29.53 2.60 -5.21
N ASP A 99 -28.68 3.21 -4.36
CA ASP A 99 -29.08 4.17 -3.32
C ASP A 99 -28.91 5.65 -3.74
N GLY A 100 -28.26 5.94 -4.86
CA GLY A 100 -27.76 7.29 -5.17
C GLY A 100 -28.53 8.08 -6.21
N GLY A 101 -29.60 7.51 -6.83
CA GLY A 101 -30.33 8.15 -7.94
C GLY A 101 -29.55 8.16 -9.26
N GLU A 102 -30.24 8.49 -10.36
CA GLU A 102 -29.78 8.30 -11.76
C GLU A 102 -28.46 9.01 -12.16
N ASN A 103 -27.93 9.95 -11.35
CA ASN A 103 -26.72 10.71 -11.66
C ASN A 103 -25.70 10.72 -10.51
N SER A 104 -25.85 9.88 -9.51
CA SER A 104 -24.90 9.83 -8.42
C SER A 104 -23.69 8.95 -8.76
N HIS A 105 -22.49 9.52 -8.67
CA HIS A 105 -21.21 8.82 -8.78
C HIS A 105 -20.68 8.31 -7.43
N TYR A 106 -21.49 8.39 -6.39
CA TYR A 106 -21.15 7.96 -5.03
C TYR A 106 -22.28 7.13 -4.45
N GLY A 107 -21.92 6.10 -3.70
CA GLY A 107 -22.87 5.23 -3.04
C GLY A 107 -22.27 4.42 -1.91
N TYR A 108 -23.08 3.57 -1.33
CA TYR A 108 -22.73 2.79 -0.16
C TYR A 108 -22.59 1.31 -0.52
N MET A 109 -21.46 0.71 -0.13
CA MET A 109 -21.21 -0.72 -0.23
C MET A 109 -20.58 -1.26 1.06
N GLU A 110 -20.71 -2.56 1.31
CA GLU A 110 -20.08 -3.24 2.42
C GLU A 110 -19.43 -4.53 1.99
N GLY A 111 -18.46 -4.98 2.76
CA GLY A 111 -17.71 -6.22 2.50
C GLY A 111 -16.25 -6.10 2.92
N THR A 112 -15.57 -7.23 2.99
CA THR A 112 -14.10 -7.27 3.04
C THR A 112 -13.48 -6.65 1.78
N SER A 113 -14.25 -6.59 0.67
CA SER A 113 -13.90 -5.86 -0.56
C SER A 113 -13.81 -4.36 -0.36
N GLN A 114 -14.53 -3.77 0.61
CA GLN A 114 -14.43 -2.37 1.00
C GLN A 114 -13.34 -2.15 2.08
N ALA A 115 -13.07 -3.15 2.90
CA ALA A 115 -11.99 -3.12 3.88
C ALA A 115 -10.60 -3.17 3.20
N CYS A 116 -10.42 -4.02 2.21
CA CYS A 116 -9.19 -4.23 1.47
C CYS A 116 -8.58 -2.91 0.90
N PRO A 117 -9.32 -2.06 0.18
CA PRO A 117 -8.77 -0.82 -0.37
C PRO A 117 -8.39 0.22 0.69
N HIS A 118 -8.90 0.16 1.91
CA HIS A 118 -8.39 0.99 3.01
C HIS A 118 -6.92 0.67 3.30
N ILE A 119 -6.56 -0.61 3.35
CA ILE A 119 -5.15 -1.02 3.53
C ILE A 119 -4.30 -0.57 2.35
N SER A 120 -4.78 -0.77 1.12
CA SER A 120 -4.07 -0.33 -0.09
C SER A 120 -3.86 1.18 -0.10
N GLY A 121 -4.88 1.96 0.30
CA GLY A 121 -4.81 3.42 0.40
C GLY A 121 -3.84 3.89 1.48
N VAL A 122 -3.85 3.26 2.65
CA VAL A 122 -2.91 3.57 3.75
C VAL A 122 -1.48 3.20 3.36
N ALA A 123 -1.28 2.06 2.68
CA ALA A 123 0.03 1.68 2.15
C ALA A 123 0.55 2.70 1.12
N ALA A 124 -0.30 3.12 0.18
CA ALA A 124 0.05 4.14 -0.80
C ALA A 124 0.38 5.50 -0.15
N LEU A 125 -0.38 5.90 0.88
CA LEU A 125 -0.10 7.10 1.66
C LEU A 125 1.26 7.01 2.36
N GLY A 126 1.57 5.88 2.98
CA GLY A 126 2.86 5.62 3.62
C GLY A 126 4.02 5.69 2.64
N LEU A 127 3.88 5.10 1.45
CA LEU A 127 4.91 5.16 0.39
C LEU A 127 5.05 6.57 -0.21
N SER A 128 3.94 7.30 -0.36
CA SER A 128 4.00 8.71 -0.77
C SER A 128 4.77 9.56 0.23
N TYR A 129 4.53 9.34 1.51
CA TYR A 129 5.26 10.02 2.58
C TYR A 129 6.73 9.60 2.66
N ALA A 130 7.03 8.32 2.43
CA ALA A 130 8.40 7.82 2.32
C ALA A 130 9.15 8.51 1.16
N ALA A 131 8.48 8.73 0.02
CA ALA A 131 9.04 9.49 -1.10
C ALA A 131 9.38 10.93 -0.73
N GLU A 132 8.49 11.62 -0.01
CA GLU A 132 8.71 12.98 0.49
C GLU A 132 9.90 13.05 1.46
N LEU A 133 10.05 12.02 2.30
CA LEU A 133 11.17 11.92 3.24
C LEU A 133 12.46 11.33 2.62
N HIS A 134 12.46 11.01 1.33
CA HIS A 134 13.56 10.34 0.64
C HIS A 134 13.98 9.03 1.32
N ARG A 135 13.00 8.23 1.73
CA ARG A 135 13.19 6.92 2.37
C ARG A 135 12.91 5.80 1.37
N HIS A 136 13.72 4.77 1.47
CA HIS A 136 13.58 3.51 0.74
C HIS A 136 13.28 2.38 1.71
N PHE A 137 12.37 1.49 1.33
CA PHE A 137 11.98 0.31 2.09
C PHE A 137 12.05 -0.95 1.23
N ARG A 138 12.35 -2.06 1.86
CA ARG A 138 12.07 -3.38 1.29
C ARG A 138 10.58 -3.68 1.46
N ALA A 139 9.99 -4.40 0.52
CA ALA A 139 8.56 -4.71 0.58
C ALA A 139 8.17 -5.52 1.83
N ASP A 140 9.02 -6.47 2.25
CA ASP A 140 8.79 -7.27 3.45
C ASP A 140 8.82 -6.41 4.74
N GLU A 141 9.76 -5.46 4.83
CA GLU A 141 9.84 -4.50 5.92
C GLU A 141 8.59 -3.59 5.95
N PHE A 142 8.23 -3.01 4.81
CA PHE A 142 7.07 -2.13 4.71
C PHE A 142 5.76 -2.86 4.99
N ARG A 143 5.60 -4.12 4.51
CA ARG A 143 4.48 -4.98 4.86
C ARG A 143 4.38 -5.19 6.38
N LYS A 144 5.49 -5.49 7.04
CA LYS A 144 5.55 -5.64 8.50
C LYS A 144 5.11 -4.35 9.20
N MET A 145 5.58 -3.19 8.74
CA MET A 145 5.18 -1.89 9.29
C MET A 145 3.67 -1.65 9.18
N ILE A 146 3.05 -2.02 8.07
CA ILE A 146 1.58 -1.97 7.92
C ILE A 146 0.91 -2.82 8.99
N LEU A 147 1.33 -4.08 9.16
CA LEU A 147 0.74 -5.01 10.11
C LEU A 147 0.96 -4.63 11.59
N GLU A 148 1.99 -3.85 11.89
CA GLU A 148 2.28 -3.34 13.23
C GLU A 148 1.63 -1.96 13.50
N SER A 149 1.18 -1.25 12.45
CA SER A 149 0.56 0.06 12.55
C SER A 149 -0.95 -0.03 12.78
N VAL A 150 -1.34 -0.61 13.92
CA VAL A 150 -2.74 -0.94 14.21
C VAL A 150 -3.17 -0.46 15.61
N ASN A 151 -4.48 -0.35 15.79
CA ASN A 151 -5.14 -0.24 17.09
C ASN A 151 -5.77 -1.58 17.47
N PRO A 152 -5.74 -1.97 18.76
CA PRO A 152 -6.41 -3.18 19.20
C PRO A 152 -7.92 -3.06 19.02
N VAL A 153 -8.56 -4.14 18.58
CA VAL A 153 -10.02 -4.19 18.36
C VAL A 153 -10.78 -4.83 19.51
N GLU A 154 -10.14 -5.65 20.31
CA GLU A 154 -10.72 -6.37 21.44
C GLU A 154 -11.45 -5.48 22.45
N PRO A 155 -11.03 -4.22 22.73
CA PRO A 155 -11.76 -3.34 23.61
C PRO A 155 -13.20 -3.05 23.19
N TYR A 156 -13.54 -3.25 21.92
CA TYR A 156 -14.88 -3.06 21.36
C TYR A 156 -15.75 -4.34 21.42
N PHE A 157 -15.18 -5.50 21.72
CA PHE A 157 -15.85 -6.81 21.69
C PHE A 157 -16.55 -7.15 23.02
N LYS A 158 -17.37 -6.23 23.52
CA LYS A 158 -17.95 -6.34 24.87
C LYS A 158 -19.37 -6.86 24.93
N GLU A 159 -20.16 -6.57 23.92
CA GLU A 159 -21.59 -6.81 23.94
C GLU A 159 -22.01 -7.72 22.79
N THR A 160 -22.98 -8.59 23.04
CA THR A 160 -23.63 -9.39 22.02
C THR A 160 -24.35 -8.48 21.03
N LYS A 161 -24.10 -8.65 19.75
CA LYS A 161 -24.81 -7.97 18.69
C LYS A 161 -26.06 -8.75 18.32
N VAL A 162 -27.22 -8.12 18.36
CA VAL A 162 -28.49 -8.70 17.91
C VAL A 162 -28.87 -8.08 16.56
N TYR A 163 -29.00 -8.90 15.54
CA TYR A 163 -29.42 -8.49 14.22
C TYR A 163 -30.95 -8.56 14.11
N TRP A 164 -31.54 -7.49 13.60
CA TRP A 164 -32.97 -7.36 13.46
C TRP A 164 -33.36 -7.20 11.99
N TYR A 165 -34.50 -7.77 11.60
CA TYR A 165 -35.12 -7.43 10.33
C TYR A 165 -36.57 -7.01 10.55
N THR A 166 -37.07 -6.17 9.70
CA THR A 166 -38.47 -5.69 9.77
C THR A 166 -39.36 -6.57 8.91
N ASN A 167 -40.30 -7.23 9.54
CA ASN A 167 -41.37 -7.98 8.86
C ASN A 167 -42.63 -7.17 8.82
N ALA A 168 -43.29 -7.10 7.65
CA ALA A 168 -44.49 -6.30 7.46
C ALA A 168 -45.68 -6.68 8.38
N SER A 169 -45.75 -7.95 8.82
CA SER A 169 -46.84 -8.46 9.65
C SER A 169 -46.48 -8.49 11.15
N PHE A 170 -45.21 -8.61 11.51
CA PHE A 170 -44.77 -8.87 12.89
C PHE A 170 -43.86 -7.77 13.45
N GLY A 171 -43.53 -6.73 12.66
CA GLY A 171 -42.60 -5.70 13.09
C GLY A 171 -41.16 -6.18 13.08
N GLN A 172 -40.34 -5.72 14.05
CA GLN A 172 -38.94 -6.12 14.17
C GLN A 172 -38.82 -7.53 14.76
N ILE A 173 -38.08 -8.39 14.07
CA ILE A 173 -37.81 -9.77 14.48
C ILE A 173 -36.29 -9.94 14.58
N ALA A 174 -35.79 -10.57 15.66
CA ALA A 174 -34.39 -10.93 15.78
C ALA A 174 -34.02 -11.98 14.74
N ALA A 175 -33.10 -11.66 13.85
CA ALA A 175 -32.62 -12.54 12.78
C ALA A 175 -31.46 -13.44 13.23
N GLY A 176 -30.66 -12.97 14.20
CA GLY A 176 -29.52 -13.69 14.69
C GLY A 176 -28.77 -12.90 15.77
N GLN A 177 -27.75 -13.54 16.32
CA GLN A 177 -26.85 -12.96 17.30
C GLN A 177 -25.40 -13.21 16.91
N MET A 178 -24.51 -12.29 17.22
CA MET A 178 -23.06 -12.43 17.12
C MET A 178 -22.45 -12.10 18.47
N GLU A 179 -21.52 -12.94 18.91
CA GLU A 179 -20.70 -12.71 20.08
C GLU A 179 -19.33 -12.17 19.67
N PRO A 180 -19.10 -10.85 19.66
CA PRO A 180 -17.83 -10.28 19.23
C PRO A 180 -16.63 -10.83 20.02
N ALA A 181 -16.81 -11.17 21.27
CA ALA A 181 -15.75 -11.75 22.10
C ALA A 181 -15.17 -13.06 21.53
N ALA A 182 -15.93 -13.82 20.73
CA ALA A 182 -15.45 -15.02 20.05
C ALA A 182 -14.41 -14.73 18.93
N TYR A 183 -14.33 -13.49 18.49
CA TYR A 183 -13.38 -13.02 17.47
C TYR A 183 -12.08 -12.49 18.07
N ALA A 184 -11.97 -12.40 19.39
CA ALA A 184 -10.75 -11.90 20.04
C ALA A 184 -9.53 -12.72 19.60
N GLY A 185 -8.49 -12.03 19.15
CA GLY A 185 -7.29 -12.64 18.57
C GLY A 185 -7.45 -13.22 17.16
N ASN A 186 -8.65 -13.08 16.52
CA ASN A 186 -8.97 -13.68 15.23
C ASN A 186 -9.20 -12.66 14.10
N MET A 187 -9.00 -11.36 14.38
CA MET A 187 -9.16 -10.28 13.39
C MET A 187 -7.81 -9.75 12.86
N GLY A 188 -6.81 -10.63 12.75
CA GLY A 188 -5.45 -10.26 12.39
C GLY A 188 -4.76 -9.45 13.49
N THR A 189 -3.85 -8.55 13.11
CA THR A 189 -3.09 -7.73 14.07
C THR A 189 -3.90 -6.58 14.68
N GLY A 190 -5.06 -6.24 14.12
CA GLY A 190 -5.95 -5.18 14.60
C GLY A 190 -6.43 -4.24 13.51
N LEU A 191 -7.06 -3.13 13.90
CA LEU A 191 -7.54 -2.09 12.99
C LEU A 191 -6.40 -1.20 12.51
N ILE A 192 -6.21 -1.09 11.20
CA ILE A 192 -5.19 -0.22 10.60
C ILE A 192 -5.28 1.23 11.11
N ASP A 193 -4.13 1.82 11.40
CA ASP A 193 -3.97 3.21 11.78
C ASP A 193 -2.98 3.92 10.85
N ALA A 194 -3.47 4.77 9.98
CA ALA A 194 -2.66 5.50 9.01
C ALA A 194 -1.62 6.40 9.69
N TYR A 195 -1.97 7.05 10.81
CA TYR A 195 -1.03 7.92 11.52
C TYR A 195 0.15 7.13 12.11
N LYS A 196 -0.12 5.95 12.68
CA LYS A 196 0.95 5.06 13.18
C LYS A 196 1.88 4.63 12.06
N LEU A 197 1.34 4.31 10.86
CA LEU A 197 2.17 3.95 9.71
C LEU A 197 3.05 5.14 9.29
N LEU A 198 2.52 6.35 9.20
CA LEU A 198 3.32 7.53 8.86
C LEU A 198 4.43 7.76 9.89
N LYS A 199 4.15 7.58 11.19
CA LYS A 199 5.17 7.68 12.24
C LYS A 199 6.23 6.58 12.14
N ALA A 200 5.85 5.36 11.77
CA ALA A 200 6.80 4.28 11.54
C ALA A 200 7.70 4.58 10.32
N VAL A 201 7.14 5.16 9.25
CA VAL A 201 7.88 5.61 8.06
C VAL A 201 8.93 6.67 8.40
N GLU A 202 8.62 7.64 9.28
CA GLU A 202 9.58 8.65 9.73
C GLU A 202 10.84 8.03 10.37
N GLY A 203 10.70 6.93 11.10
CA GLY A 203 11.77 6.25 11.82
C GLY A 203 12.42 5.09 11.08
N GLY A 204 11.82 4.63 9.97
CA GLY A 204 12.23 3.43 9.25
C GLY A 204 12.92 3.69 7.91
N GLY A 205 13.23 2.59 7.20
CA GLY A 205 13.86 2.62 5.90
C GLY A 205 15.29 3.14 5.89
N VAL A 206 15.83 3.27 4.69
CA VAL A 206 17.15 3.86 4.46
C VAL A 206 17.01 5.13 3.62
N GLU A 207 17.98 6.04 3.73
CA GLU A 207 18.01 7.25 2.93
C GLU A 207 18.26 6.90 1.45
N MET A 208 17.47 7.44 0.54
CA MET A 208 17.65 7.21 -0.89
C MET A 208 18.95 7.86 -1.36
N THR A 209 19.76 7.10 -2.07
CA THR A 209 21.01 7.58 -2.67
C THR A 209 20.97 7.40 -4.19
N VAL A 210 21.76 8.18 -4.91
CA VAL A 210 21.88 8.02 -6.36
C VAL A 210 22.40 6.61 -6.69
N PRO A 211 21.63 5.83 -7.47
CA PRO A 211 21.99 4.43 -7.74
C PRO A 211 23.13 4.32 -8.75
N ASN A 212 23.80 3.16 -8.73
CA ASN A 212 24.63 2.77 -9.86
C ASN A 212 23.76 2.57 -11.11
N MET A 213 24.23 3.07 -12.23
CA MET A 213 23.47 3.10 -13.49
C MET A 213 24.02 2.13 -14.52
N TYR A 214 23.11 1.57 -15.30
CA TYR A 214 23.46 0.67 -16.40
C TYR A 214 22.84 1.21 -17.69
N VAL A 215 23.61 1.24 -18.76
CA VAL A 215 23.15 1.68 -20.07
C VAL A 215 23.86 0.87 -21.17
N ALA A 216 23.19 0.59 -22.28
CA ALA A 216 23.83 -0.04 -23.41
C ALA A 216 24.68 0.97 -24.21
N VAL A 217 25.64 0.46 -25.00
CA VAL A 217 26.40 1.31 -25.95
C VAL A 217 25.42 2.00 -26.89
N GLU A 218 25.63 3.31 -27.13
CA GLU A 218 24.78 4.21 -27.94
C GLU A 218 23.36 4.43 -27.40
N ALA A 219 22.94 3.76 -26.32
CA ALA A 219 21.67 4.02 -25.69
C ALA A 219 21.72 5.26 -24.77
N THR A 220 20.55 5.82 -24.50
CA THR A 220 20.37 6.93 -23.57
C THR A 220 19.36 6.60 -22.49
N SER A 221 19.56 7.15 -21.29
CA SER A 221 18.63 7.06 -20.17
C SER A 221 18.53 8.42 -19.48
N LYS A 222 17.34 8.77 -18.98
CA LYS A 222 17.14 10.01 -18.23
C LYS A 222 17.12 9.74 -16.75
N ILE A 223 17.76 10.63 -15.98
CA ILE A 223 17.75 10.61 -14.52
C ILE A 223 17.36 11.96 -13.98
N ASN A 224 16.43 11.98 -13.04
CA ASN A 224 16.06 13.15 -12.26
C ASN A 224 16.70 13.04 -10.88
N TYR A 225 17.68 13.90 -10.59
CA TYR A 225 18.42 13.82 -9.33
C TYR A 225 17.66 14.37 -8.13
N SER A 226 16.63 15.20 -8.31
CA SER A 226 15.87 15.80 -7.20
C SER A 226 15.32 14.75 -6.22
N ARG A 227 14.98 13.56 -6.71
CA ARG A 227 14.43 12.45 -5.92
C ARG A 227 15.42 11.77 -4.96
N TYR A 228 16.73 12.04 -5.10
CA TYR A 228 17.79 11.43 -4.30
C TYR A 228 18.43 12.40 -3.29
N PHE A 229 17.86 13.58 -3.14
CA PHE A 229 18.35 14.61 -2.22
C PHE A 229 17.18 15.20 -1.45
N LYS A 230 17.36 15.38 -0.15
CA LYS A 230 16.37 16.03 0.70
C LYS A 230 16.12 17.45 0.20
N ASN A 231 14.86 17.83 -0.05
CA ASN A 231 14.42 19.09 -0.67
C ASN A 231 14.99 19.28 -2.11
N GLY A 232 15.28 18.19 -2.80
CA GLY A 232 15.92 18.21 -4.11
C GLY A 232 15.12 18.92 -5.21
N GLU A 233 13.80 19.04 -5.06
CA GLU A 233 12.92 19.80 -5.97
C GLU A 233 13.24 21.30 -6.02
N ASN A 234 13.88 21.84 -4.96
CA ASN A 234 14.30 23.22 -4.85
C ASN A 234 15.80 23.42 -5.14
N MET A 235 16.47 22.38 -5.64
CA MET A 235 17.91 22.37 -5.89
C MET A 235 18.22 22.32 -7.38
N THR A 236 19.41 22.77 -7.73
CA THR A 236 20.05 22.51 -9.01
C THR A 236 21.23 21.57 -8.82
N PHE A 237 21.57 20.82 -9.87
CA PHE A 237 22.60 19.79 -9.81
C PHE A 237 23.64 20.01 -10.89
N THR A 238 24.86 19.59 -10.59
CA THR A 238 25.95 19.45 -11.55
C THR A 238 26.51 18.05 -11.48
N CYS A 239 26.86 17.46 -12.61
CA CYS A 239 27.43 16.13 -12.69
C CYS A 239 28.82 16.16 -13.32
N THR A 240 29.71 15.33 -12.81
CA THR A 240 30.99 15.02 -13.43
C THR A 240 31.11 13.53 -13.63
N VAL A 241 31.74 13.11 -14.72
CA VAL A 241 32.05 11.70 -15.03
C VAL A 241 33.57 11.63 -15.15
N ASP A 242 34.19 10.68 -14.46
CA ASP A 242 35.64 10.56 -14.40
C ASP A 242 36.26 10.18 -15.77
N ASP A 243 35.56 9.30 -16.50
CA ASP A 243 35.95 8.92 -17.87
C ASP A 243 34.81 9.13 -18.87
N ASN A 244 34.85 10.29 -19.53
CA ASN A 244 33.87 10.67 -20.56
C ASN A 244 33.99 9.86 -21.87
N SER A 245 35.00 8.99 -22.03
CA SER A 245 35.06 8.07 -23.15
C SER A 245 34.15 6.85 -22.98
N ILE A 246 33.76 6.53 -21.74
CA ILE A 246 32.85 5.43 -21.39
C ILE A 246 31.40 5.89 -21.42
N ALA A 247 31.10 7.02 -20.75
CA ALA A 247 29.73 7.56 -20.69
C ALA A 247 29.77 9.09 -20.53
N THR A 248 28.68 9.74 -20.94
CA THR A 248 28.47 11.18 -20.71
C THR A 248 27.14 11.44 -20.01
N LEU A 249 27.13 12.50 -19.19
CA LEU A 249 25.93 13.06 -18.56
C LEU A 249 25.76 14.50 -19.03
N THR A 250 24.64 14.80 -19.68
CA THR A 250 24.30 16.14 -20.17
C THR A 250 23.03 16.63 -19.48
N THR A 251 23.03 17.87 -18.98
CA THR A 251 21.87 18.43 -18.32
C THR A 251 20.82 18.91 -19.32
N GLU A 252 19.55 18.67 -19.02
CA GLU A 252 18.40 19.23 -19.74
C GLU A 252 17.89 20.53 -19.06
N ASN A 253 17.90 20.57 -17.73
CA ASN A 253 17.32 21.66 -16.93
C ASN A 253 17.96 21.83 -15.55
N ASN A 254 19.18 21.39 -15.35
CA ASN A 254 19.90 21.37 -14.06
C ASN A 254 19.25 20.48 -12.96
N ILE A 255 18.24 19.71 -13.30
CA ILE A 255 17.57 18.74 -12.42
C ILE A 255 17.56 17.37 -13.10
N THR A 256 17.23 17.33 -14.38
CA THR A 256 17.21 16.13 -15.21
C THR A 256 18.41 16.06 -16.11
N PHE A 257 19.05 14.91 -16.13
CA PHE A 257 20.25 14.65 -16.94
C PHE A 257 20.00 13.46 -17.88
N THR A 258 20.58 13.56 -19.07
CA THR A 258 20.61 12.46 -20.03
C THR A 258 21.97 11.77 -19.94
N LEU A 259 21.95 10.50 -19.52
CA LEU A 259 23.07 9.59 -19.58
C LEU A 259 23.16 8.98 -20.99
N LYS A 260 24.34 8.99 -21.61
CA LYS A 260 24.61 8.26 -22.86
C LYS A 260 25.78 7.32 -22.65
N GLY A 261 25.60 6.03 -23.00
CA GLY A 261 26.67 5.04 -23.05
C GLY A 261 27.48 5.17 -24.35
N LEU A 262 28.82 5.23 -24.26
CA LEU A 262 29.69 5.42 -25.41
C LEU A 262 30.55 4.18 -25.70
N LYS A 263 31.11 3.54 -24.67
CA LYS A 263 32.01 2.40 -24.77
C LYS A 263 31.80 1.46 -23.60
N VAL A 264 31.86 0.16 -23.86
CA VAL A 264 31.78 -0.86 -22.79
C VAL A 264 32.85 -0.61 -21.74
N GLY A 265 32.42 -0.54 -20.49
CA GLY A 265 33.29 -0.25 -19.33
C GLY A 265 32.47 0.28 -18.15
N SER A 266 33.18 0.64 -17.10
CA SER A 266 32.58 1.26 -15.91
C SER A 266 33.37 2.52 -15.56
N THR A 267 32.68 3.59 -15.20
CA THR A 267 33.27 4.85 -14.76
C THR A 267 32.53 5.37 -13.53
N LYS A 268 33.23 6.10 -12.67
CA LYS A 268 32.62 6.80 -11.55
C LYS A 268 32.03 8.11 -12.03
N ALA A 269 30.92 8.49 -11.44
CA ALA A 269 30.29 9.79 -11.60
C ALA A 269 29.99 10.42 -10.23
N THR A 270 30.01 11.73 -10.16
CA THR A 270 29.67 12.51 -8.98
C THR A 270 28.60 13.51 -9.32
N VAL A 271 27.49 13.50 -8.59
CA VAL A 271 26.49 14.56 -8.62
C VAL A 271 26.68 15.46 -7.40
N LYS A 272 26.62 16.77 -7.64
CA LYS A 272 26.70 17.80 -6.61
C LYS A 272 25.46 18.68 -6.68
N ALA A 273 24.76 18.79 -5.55
CA ALA A 273 23.62 19.69 -5.38
C ALA A 273 24.06 21.12 -5.04
N SER A 274 23.17 22.09 -5.25
CA SER A 274 23.41 23.52 -4.99
C SER A 274 23.68 23.87 -3.52
N ASP A 275 23.24 23.02 -2.57
CA ASP A 275 23.55 23.14 -1.14
C ASP A 275 24.96 22.64 -0.77
N GLY A 276 25.69 22.07 -1.72
CA GLY A 276 27.03 21.51 -1.55
C GLY A 276 27.07 20.02 -1.29
N THR A 277 25.93 19.36 -1.04
CA THR A 277 25.84 17.89 -0.87
C THR A 277 26.31 17.18 -2.12
N LYS A 278 27.06 16.08 -1.95
CA LYS A 278 27.60 15.27 -3.05
C LYS A 278 27.25 13.80 -2.85
N GLN A 279 26.98 13.13 -3.96
CA GLN A 279 26.84 11.68 -4.00
C GLN A 279 27.63 11.11 -5.18
N ASP A 280 28.31 9.99 -4.92
CA ASP A 280 29.09 9.27 -5.91
C ASP A 280 28.34 7.98 -6.31
N PHE A 281 28.40 7.64 -7.60
CA PHE A 281 27.80 6.43 -8.15
C PHE A 281 28.61 5.92 -9.34
N PHE A 282 28.36 4.68 -9.77
CA PHE A 282 29.01 4.12 -10.93
C PHE A 282 28.08 4.05 -12.13
N ILE A 283 28.62 4.32 -13.30
CA ILE A 283 27.96 4.10 -14.60
C ILE A 283 28.67 2.91 -15.27
N THR A 284 27.89 1.87 -15.58
CA THR A 284 28.38 0.70 -16.30
C THR A 284 27.72 0.63 -17.68
N VAL A 285 28.51 0.69 -18.72
CA VAL A 285 28.08 0.56 -20.10
C VAL A 285 28.29 -0.88 -20.55
N ARG A 286 27.21 -1.50 -21.05
CA ARG A 286 27.19 -2.89 -21.51
C ARG A 286 26.92 -2.96 -23.03
N LYS A 287 27.21 -4.12 -23.63
CA LYS A 287 26.87 -4.38 -25.04
C LYS A 287 25.36 -4.41 -25.26
#